data_ef64d7bb6a9fc7d1a8b34276f48e0665
#
_entry.id   ef64d7bb6a9fc7d1a8b34276f48e0665
#
_cell.length_a   1.000
_cell.length_b   1.000
_cell.length_c   1.000
_cell.angle_alpha   90.00
_cell.angle_beta   90.00
_cell.angle_gamma   90.00
#
_symmetry.space_group_name_H-M   'P 1'
#
loop_
_entity.id
_entity.type
_entity.pdbx_description
1 polymer ?
#
loop_
_entity_poly.entity_id
_entity_poly.type
_entity_poly.pdbx_seq_one_letter_code
_entity_poly.pdbx_strand_id
1 'polypeptide(L)'
;MPEERKNKMVKHIILWKLKDEFSEDEKKQIKAGIKEGLEGLAGQIPGMTEIKVRIDCLPSSTVDVMLDSTFESAEALKTYSTHPKHVAVADGKVRPYTAVRSCMDYEFY
;
A
#
# COMPACT_ATOMS: atom_id res chain seq x y z
N MET A 1 8.32 26.02 11.64
CA MET A 1 8.34 27.08 10.62
C MET A 1 7.43 26.71 9.47
N PRO A 2 6.71 27.67 8.90
CA PRO A 2 5.78 27.39 7.81
C PRO A 2 6.43 26.74 6.60
N GLU A 3 7.64 27.16 6.24
CA GLU A 3 8.37 26.58 5.11
C GLU A 3 8.71 25.13 5.33
N GLU A 4 9.09 24.77 6.54
CA GLU A 4 9.40 23.40 6.89
C GLU A 4 8.17 22.51 6.74
N ARG A 5 7.01 23.01 7.19
CA ARG A 5 5.76 22.25 7.08
C ARG A 5 5.34 22.04 5.63
N LYS A 6 5.60 23.03 4.76
CA LYS A 6 5.28 22.92 3.35
C LYS A 6 6.06 21.81 2.67
N ASN A 7 7.25 21.49 3.19
CA ASN A 7 8.13 20.50 2.61
C ASN A 7 7.97 19.12 3.21
N LYS A 8 7.09 18.98 4.22
CA LYS A 8 6.85 17.68 4.83
C LYS A 8 6.02 16.79 3.93
N MET A 9 6.60 15.66 3.60
CA MET A 9 5.93 14.59 2.88
C MET A 9 5.62 13.47 3.86
N VAL A 10 4.80 12.54 3.45
CA VAL A 10 4.40 11.40 4.28
C VAL A 10 4.63 10.11 3.53
N LYS A 11 5.27 9.15 4.20
CA LYS A 11 5.37 7.77 3.73
C LYS A 11 4.31 6.93 4.42
N HIS A 12 3.70 6.04 3.64
CA HIS A 12 2.73 5.08 4.11
C HIS A 12 3.21 3.71 3.67
N ILE A 13 3.67 2.91 4.63
CA ILE A 13 4.24 1.59 4.36
C ILE A 13 3.34 0.54 4.99
N ILE A 14 2.90 -0.41 4.19
CA ILE A 14 2.10 -1.54 4.65
C ILE A 14 2.82 -2.84 4.30
N LEU A 15 2.84 -3.77 5.25
CA LEU A 15 3.34 -5.11 5.05
C LEU A 15 2.19 -6.08 5.27
N TRP A 16 2.00 -6.99 4.32
CA TRP A 16 0.95 -8.01 4.43
C TRP A 16 1.52 -9.41 4.36
N LYS A 17 0.94 -10.28 5.18
CA LYS A 17 1.13 -11.71 5.06
C LYS A 17 -0.17 -12.30 4.51
N LEU A 18 -0.07 -13.11 3.48
CA LEU A 18 -1.24 -13.77 2.89
C LEU A 18 -1.70 -14.92 3.81
N LYS A 19 -2.96 -15.29 3.68
CA LYS A 19 -3.50 -16.44 4.39
C LYS A 19 -2.79 -17.72 3.93
N ASP A 20 -2.56 -18.64 4.84
CA ASP A 20 -1.82 -19.88 4.57
C ASP A 20 -2.63 -20.89 3.74
N GLU A 21 -3.94 -20.70 3.65
CA GLU A 21 -4.82 -21.64 2.95
C GLU A 21 -4.64 -21.68 1.44
N PHE A 22 -3.93 -20.70 0.86
CA PHE A 22 -3.74 -20.61 -0.57
C PHE A 22 -2.52 -21.39 -1.03
N SER A 23 -2.63 -22.01 -2.22
CA SER A 23 -1.51 -22.68 -2.87
C SER A 23 -0.49 -21.65 -3.36
N GLU A 24 0.72 -22.11 -3.71
CA GLU A 24 1.75 -21.22 -4.24
C GLU A 24 1.30 -20.51 -5.53
N ASP A 25 0.59 -21.23 -6.41
CA ASP A 25 0.08 -20.61 -7.64
C ASP A 25 -1.01 -19.57 -7.35
N GLU A 26 -1.89 -19.86 -6.39
CA GLU A 26 -2.91 -18.91 -5.96
C GLU A 26 -2.27 -17.66 -5.36
N LYS A 27 -1.23 -17.85 -4.53
CA LYS A 27 -0.51 -16.72 -3.92
C LYS A 27 0.13 -15.83 -4.98
N LYS A 28 0.69 -16.42 -6.04
CA LYS A 28 1.26 -15.63 -7.14
C LYS A 28 0.20 -14.76 -7.80
N GLN A 29 -0.98 -15.31 -8.05
CA GLN A 29 -2.07 -14.56 -8.65
C GLN A 29 -2.59 -13.47 -7.73
N ILE A 30 -2.70 -13.77 -6.43
CA ILE A 30 -3.13 -12.80 -5.42
C ILE A 30 -2.16 -11.62 -5.37
N LYS A 31 -0.86 -11.91 -5.30
CA LYS A 31 0.19 -10.87 -5.27
C LYS A 31 0.13 -9.99 -6.51
N ALA A 32 0.00 -10.61 -7.68
CA ALA A 32 -0.10 -9.86 -8.93
C ALA A 32 -1.34 -8.96 -8.96
N GLY A 33 -2.47 -9.46 -8.45
CA GLY A 33 -3.70 -8.68 -8.35
C GLY A 33 -3.58 -7.50 -7.40
N ILE A 34 -2.94 -7.68 -6.26
CA ILE A 34 -2.69 -6.61 -5.29
C ILE A 34 -1.82 -5.52 -5.93
N LYS A 35 -0.72 -5.93 -6.56
CA LYS A 35 0.20 -4.99 -7.21
C LYS A 35 -0.51 -4.22 -8.31
N GLU A 36 -1.21 -4.89 -9.20
CA GLU A 36 -1.93 -4.25 -10.30
C GLU A 36 -3.00 -3.29 -9.79
N GLY A 37 -3.78 -3.72 -8.81
CA GLY A 37 -4.86 -2.90 -8.27
C GLY A 37 -4.36 -1.64 -7.57
N LEU A 38 -3.38 -1.78 -6.70
CA LEU A 38 -2.86 -0.64 -5.94
C LEU A 38 -2.02 0.29 -6.82
N GLU A 39 -1.11 -0.23 -7.64
CA GLU A 39 -0.32 0.61 -8.53
C GLU A 39 -1.19 1.29 -9.58
N GLY A 40 -2.32 0.69 -9.94
CA GLY A 40 -3.29 1.30 -10.83
C GLY A 40 -3.93 2.58 -10.29
N LEU A 41 -3.79 2.85 -8.99
CA LEU A 41 -4.29 4.08 -8.39
C LEU A 41 -3.38 5.28 -8.66
N ALA A 42 -2.21 5.07 -9.23
CA ALA A 42 -1.28 6.15 -9.54
C ALA A 42 -1.96 7.21 -10.40
N GLY A 43 -1.82 8.47 -9.99
CA GLY A 43 -2.42 9.60 -10.70
C GLY A 43 -3.92 9.78 -10.47
N GLN A 44 -4.56 8.91 -9.69
CA GLN A 44 -6.01 8.97 -9.46
C GLN A 44 -6.39 9.43 -8.05
N ILE A 45 -5.43 9.58 -7.18
CA ILE A 45 -5.66 9.96 -5.78
C ILE A 45 -5.04 11.34 -5.53
N PRO A 46 -5.82 12.35 -5.15
CA PRO A 46 -5.25 13.67 -4.85
C PRO A 46 -4.22 13.61 -3.74
N GLY A 47 -3.06 14.23 -3.98
CA GLY A 47 -2.00 14.30 -2.98
C GLY A 47 -1.11 13.07 -2.87
N MET A 48 -1.43 11.99 -3.57
CA MET A 48 -0.55 10.82 -3.63
C MET A 48 0.45 11.01 -4.77
N THR A 49 1.75 11.05 -4.44
CA THR A 49 2.79 11.32 -5.41
C THR A 49 3.47 10.06 -5.93
N GLU A 50 3.41 8.97 -5.18
CA GLU A 50 4.04 7.72 -5.57
C GLU A 50 3.32 6.54 -4.92
N ILE A 51 3.20 5.45 -5.65
CA ILE A 51 2.71 4.19 -5.11
C ILE A 51 3.43 3.04 -5.80
N LYS A 52 4.03 2.17 -5.01
CA LYS A 52 4.75 0.98 -5.48
C LYS A 52 4.38 -0.20 -4.60
N VAL A 53 4.29 -1.37 -5.21
CA VAL A 53 4.02 -2.60 -4.48
C VAL A 53 5.11 -3.61 -4.82
N ARG A 54 5.71 -4.18 -3.78
CA ARG A 54 6.74 -5.20 -3.93
C ARG A 54 6.14 -6.56 -3.58
N ILE A 55 6.34 -7.50 -4.49
CA ILE A 55 5.81 -8.87 -4.35
C ILE A 55 6.91 -9.92 -4.51
N ASP A 56 8.12 -9.51 -4.90
CA ASP A 56 9.26 -10.42 -5.08
C ASP A 56 10.13 -10.37 -3.84
N CYS A 57 9.82 -11.21 -2.87
CA CYS A 57 10.58 -11.24 -1.62
C CYS A 57 11.53 -12.44 -1.58
N LEU A 58 12.60 -12.28 -0.81
CA LEU A 58 13.55 -13.37 -0.55
C LEU A 58 12.95 -14.38 0.43
N PRO A 59 13.45 -15.63 0.43
CA PRO A 59 12.95 -16.64 1.38
C PRO A 59 13.09 -16.25 2.86
N SER A 60 13.99 -15.28 3.16
CA SER A 60 14.17 -14.78 4.52
C SER A 60 13.06 -13.84 4.96
N SER A 61 12.19 -13.40 4.05
CA SER A 61 11.10 -12.48 4.37
C SER A 61 10.00 -13.19 5.17
N THR A 62 9.44 -12.48 6.13
CA THR A 62 8.34 -12.99 6.96
C THR A 62 6.98 -12.48 6.51
N VAL A 63 6.96 -11.64 5.47
CA VAL A 63 5.74 -11.11 4.86
C VAL A 63 5.82 -11.36 3.35
N ASP A 64 4.69 -11.16 2.68
CA ASP A 64 4.56 -11.53 1.25
C ASP A 64 4.49 -10.32 0.34
N VAL A 65 3.92 -9.21 0.80
CA VAL A 65 3.64 -8.04 -0.01
C VAL A 65 3.96 -6.77 0.78
N MET A 66 4.58 -5.81 0.11
CA MET A 66 4.85 -4.50 0.70
C MET A 66 4.28 -3.41 -0.18
N LEU A 67 3.53 -2.50 0.44
CA LEU A 67 3.10 -1.25 -0.19
C LEU A 67 4.03 -0.14 0.27
N ASP A 68 4.55 0.62 -0.69
CA ASP A 68 5.36 1.81 -0.43
C ASP A 68 4.70 2.97 -1.17
N SER A 69 4.08 3.89 -0.43
CA SER A 69 3.40 5.02 -1.03
C SER A 69 3.82 6.34 -0.38
N THR A 70 3.72 7.42 -1.14
CA THR A 70 4.16 8.75 -0.73
C THR A 70 3.03 9.74 -0.96
N PHE A 71 2.81 10.61 0.03
CA PHE A 71 1.76 11.62 0.01
C PHE A 71 2.32 13.00 0.33
N GLU A 72 1.66 14.04 -0.17
CA GLU A 72 2.06 15.42 0.06
C GLU A 72 1.85 15.86 1.51
N SER A 73 0.97 15.19 2.25
CA SER A 73 0.63 15.55 3.62
C SER A 73 -0.07 14.40 4.33
N ALA A 74 -0.17 14.49 5.66
CA ALA A 74 -0.96 13.55 6.44
C ALA A 74 -2.44 13.59 6.06
N GLU A 75 -2.94 14.78 5.68
CA GLU A 75 -4.33 14.92 5.24
C GLU A 75 -4.57 14.20 3.92
N ALA A 76 -3.61 14.25 3.01
CA ALA A 76 -3.71 13.52 1.73
C ALA A 76 -3.76 12.02 1.98
N LEU A 77 -2.97 11.50 2.91
CA LEU A 77 -3.03 10.09 3.30
C LEU A 77 -4.40 9.72 3.86
N LYS A 78 -4.95 10.58 4.72
CA LYS A 78 -6.26 10.37 5.30
C LYS A 78 -7.34 10.32 4.21
N THR A 79 -7.26 11.21 3.24
CA THR A 79 -8.17 11.22 2.09
C THR A 79 -8.06 9.93 1.28
N TYR A 80 -6.84 9.46 1.07
CA TYR A 80 -6.58 8.20 0.37
C TYR A 80 -7.28 7.03 1.07
N SER A 81 -7.18 6.94 2.38
CA SER A 81 -7.71 5.79 3.13
C SER A 81 -9.21 5.62 2.96
N THR A 82 -9.94 6.69 2.72
CA THR A 82 -11.40 6.67 2.53
C THR A 82 -11.82 6.88 1.07
N HIS A 83 -10.87 7.06 0.17
CA HIS A 83 -11.20 7.32 -1.24
C HIS A 83 -11.87 6.09 -1.86
N PRO A 84 -13.00 6.25 -2.57
CA PRO A 84 -13.74 5.10 -3.12
C PRO A 84 -12.90 4.18 -3.99
N LYS A 85 -11.98 4.72 -4.78
CA LYS A 85 -11.12 3.91 -5.64
C LYS A 85 -10.16 3.03 -4.85
N HIS A 86 -9.60 3.58 -3.76
CA HIS A 86 -8.75 2.82 -2.86
C HIS A 86 -9.56 1.74 -2.12
N VAL A 87 -10.72 2.12 -1.59
CA VAL A 87 -11.58 1.18 -0.85
C VAL A 87 -11.99 0.01 -1.73
N ALA A 88 -12.32 0.27 -2.99
CA ALA A 88 -12.70 -0.79 -3.93
C ALA A 88 -11.55 -1.79 -4.14
N VAL A 89 -10.32 -1.31 -4.32
CA VAL A 89 -9.15 -2.18 -4.47
C VAL A 89 -8.90 -2.95 -3.19
N ALA A 90 -8.93 -2.28 -2.04
CA ALA A 90 -8.68 -2.92 -0.74
C ALA A 90 -9.69 -4.03 -0.46
N ASP A 91 -10.96 -3.77 -0.70
CA ASP A 91 -12.02 -4.75 -0.42
C ASP A 91 -12.04 -5.91 -1.41
N GLY A 92 -11.67 -5.67 -2.67
CA GLY A 92 -11.72 -6.70 -3.71
C GLY A 92 -10.43 -7.49 -3.89
N LYS A 93 -9.28 -6.85 -3.70
CA LYS A 93 -7.98 -7.45 -4.04
C LYS A 93 -7.07 -7.73 -2.84
N VAL A 94 -7.30 -7.10 -1.69
CA VAL A 94 -6.36 -7.16 -0.56
C VAL A 94 -6.97 -7.86 0.64
N ARG A 95 -8.02 -7.30 1.21
CA ARG A 95 -8.58 -7.77 2.48
C ARG A 95 -9.02 -9.22 2.49
N PRO A 96 -9.63 -9.75 1.41
CA PRO A 96 -10.05 -11.15 1.42
C PRO A 96 -8.91 -12.15 1.53
N TYR A 97 -7.69 -11.74 1.17
CA TYR A 97 -6.56 -12.66 1.01
C TYR A 97 -5.46 -12.50 2.05
N THR A 98 -5.54 -11.46 2.89
CA THR A 98 -4.45 -11.16 3.83
C THR A 98 -4.84 -11.55 5.25
N ALA A 99 -3.87 -12.18 5.95
CA ALA A 99 -4.05 -12.62 7.34
C ALA A 99 -3.52 -11.60 8.34
N VAL A 100 -2.39 -10.95 8.01
CA VAL A 100 -1.71 -10.00 8.90
C VAL A 100 -1.39 -8.74 8.12
N ARG A 101 -1.61 -7.59 8.75
CA ARG A 101 -1.31 -6.28 8.20
C ARG A 101 -0.52 -5.48 9.23
N SER A 102 0.63 -4.96 8.81
CA SER A 102 1.42 -4.03 9.63
C SER A 102 1.56 -2.72 8.88
N CYS A 103 1.52 -1.61 9.60
CA CYS A 103 1.52 -0.28 9.01
C CYS A 103 2.54 0.61 9.71
N MET A 104 3.27 1.38 8.93
CA MET A 104 4.09 2.47 9.45
C MET A 104 3.90 3.69 8.57
N ASP A 105 3.44 4.78 9.20
CA ASP A 105 3.31 6.07 8.55
C ASP A 105 4.29 7.03 9.20
N TYR A 106 5.03 7.80 8.41
CA TYR A 106 5.97 8.77 8.97
C TYR A 106 6.16 9.96 8.03
N GLU A 107 6.55 11.09 8.63
CA GLU A 107 6.84 12.30 7.89
C GLU A 107 8.34 12.36 7.55
N PHE A 108 8.63 12.93 6.39
CA PHE A 108 10.02 13.16 5.97
C PHE A 108 10.08 14.42 5.11
N TYR A 109 11.30 14.87 4.88
CA TYR A 109 11.55 16.09 4.08
C TYR A 109 12.18 15.75 2.74
#